data_46d053b74b17031c4f756708ecde2a2c
#
_entry.id   46d053b74b17031c4f756708ecde2a2c
#
_cell.length_a   1.000
_cell.length_b   1.000
_cell.length_c   1.000
_cell.angle_alpha   90.00
_cell.angle_beta   90.00
_cell.angle_gamma   90.00
#
_symmetry.space_group_name_H-M   'P 1'
#
loop_
_entity.id
_entity.type
_entity.pdbx_description
1 polymer ?
#
loop_
_entity_poly.entity_id
_entity_poly.type
_entity_poly.pdbx_seq_one_letter_code
_entity_poly.pdbx_strand_id
1 'polypeptide(L)'
;MSLNLKRRLSFALAGGLATAVLFAPATVLALETLNIAASPVPHAEILEFIKPQLAKEGVELKVKVFTDYIQPAVQVNEKHLDGNFFLHQPYLNEFKKSHKNDIEVPIAKVHVEPFAAYSSKYKKLADLPDGATVAIPNDPSNSGRALLLLAKQGLLKLKDPKNISATQKDIVENPKKLKFKELEAATLPRVLGQVDLALINTNYAIEAKLNPVKDSLFIEDANSPYANLLVAREDNKNSPAFKKLVAALNSPEVKKFIEEKYKGAVVPAF
;
A
#
# COMPACT_ATOMS: atom_id res chain seq x y z
N MET A 1 -77.18 72.63 -27.23
CA MET A 1 -76.26 73.63 -26.60
C MET A 1 -75.15 72.88 -25.89
N SER A 2 -73.99 73.09 -26.39
CA SER A 2 -72.73 72.38 -26.10
C SER A 2 -72.14 72.74 -24.76
N LEU A 3 -71.42 71.86 -24.13
CA LEU A 3 -70.15 72.17 -23.47
C LEU A 3 -69.27 71.00 -23.35
N ASN A 4 -68.13 71.07 -24.03
CA ASN A 4 -67.01 70.13 -23.98
C ASN A 4 -66.25 70.28 -22.66
N LEU A 5 -65.87 69.21 -22.05
CA LEU A 5 -64.84 69.21 -21.01
C LEU A 5 -63.79 68.13 -21.29
N LYS A 6 -62.67 68.59 -21.79
CA LYS A 6 -61.46 67.73 -22.02
C LYS A 6 -60.78 67.42 -20.69
N ARG A 7 -60.74 66.16 -20.28
CA ARG A 7 -59.89 65.69 -19.19
C ARG A 7 -58.61 65.16 -19.79
N ARG A 8 -57.48 65.75 -19.46
CA ARG A 8 -56.13 65.30 -19.75
C ARG A 8 -55.74 64.17 -18.74
N LEU A 9 -55.48 62.94 -19.19
CA LEU A 9 -54.85 61.91 -18.40
C LEU A 9 -53.33 62.00 -18.61
N SER A 10 -52.62 62.33 -17.54
CA SER A 10 -51.17 62.22 -17.48
C SER A 10 -50.79 60.77 -17.10
N PHE A 11 -50.15 59.98 -18.00
CA PHE A 11 -49.53 58.77 -17.69
C PHE A 11 -48.15 58.96 -17.11
N ALA A 12 -47.93 58.63 -15.83
CA ALA A 12 -46.64 58.49 -15.21
C ALA A 12 -46.04 57.14 -15.55
N LEU A 13 -44.95 57.13 -16.32
CA LEU A 13 -44.16 55.95 -16.61
C LEU A 13 -43.29 55.67 -15.36
N ALA A 14 -43.64 54.65 -14.55
CA ALA A 14 -42.78 54.13 -13.51
C ALA A 14 -41.86 53.11 -14.16
N GLY A 15 -40.57 53.48 -14.39
CA GLY A 15 -39.53 52.55 -14.86
C GLY A 15 -39.09 51.62 -13.73
N GLY A 16 -39.53 50.37 -13.79
CA GLY A 16 -39.03 49.32 -12.92
C GLY A 16 -37.68 48.77 -13.44
N LEU A 17 -36.59 49.07 -12.74
CA LEU A 17 -35.31 48.39 -12.94
C LEU A 17 -35.47 46.92 -12.49
N ALA A 18 -35.64 46.00 -13.44
CA ALA A 18 -35.50 44.57 -13.17
C ALA A 18 -34.02 44.20 -13.07
N THR A 19 -33.52 44.01 -11.86
CA THR A 19 -32.19 43.47 -11.59
C THR A 19 -32.24 41.96 -11.92
N ALA A 20 -31.74 41.56 -13.10
CA ALA A 20 -31.52 40.18 -13.47
C ALA A 20 -30.36 39.67 -12.64
N VAL A 21 -30.65 38.89 -11.60
CA VAL A 21 -29.66 38.09 -10.87
C VAL A 21 -29.26 36.95 -11.78
N LEU A 22 -28.12 37.06 -12.43
CA LEU A 22 -27.48 35.96 -13.17
C LEU A 22 -27.03 34.91 -12.17
N PHE A 23 -27.84 33.87 -11.96
CA PHE A 23 -27.41 32.59 -11.36
C PHE A 23 -26.44 31.94 -12.34
N ALA A 24 -25.12 32.11 -12.13
CA ALA A 24 -24.14 31.27 -12.78
C ALA A 24 -24.36 29.84 -12.29
N PRO A 25 -24.53 28.84 -13.17
CA PRO A 25 -24.64 27.47 -12.74
C PRO A 25 -23.31 27.09 -12.07
N ALA A 26 -23.35 26.73 -10.80
CA ALA A 26 -22.23 26.10 -10.13
C ALA A 26 -21.94 24.81 -10.91
N THR A 27 -20.85 24.79 -11.66
CA THR A 27 -20.32 23.57 -12.26
C THR A 27 -19.97 22.63 -11.13
N VAL A 28 -20.84 21.68 -10.85
CA VAL A 28 -20.52 20.50 -10.03
C VAL A 28 -19.45 19.76 -10.83
N LEU A 29 -18.19 19.92 -10.46
CA LEU A 29 -17.11 19.09 -10.96
C LEU A 29 -17.46 17.65 -10.59
N ALA A 30 -17.73 16.82 -11.60
CA ALA A 30 -17.90 15.39 -11.38
C ALA A 30 -16.61 14.86 -10.74
N LEU A 31 -16.73 14.13 -9.61
CA LEU A 31 -15.62 13.51 -8.95
C LEU A 31 -15.03 12.42 -9.86
N GLU A 32 -13.72 12.50 -10.12
CA GLU A 32 -13.02 11.41 -10.80
C GLU A 32 -12.82 10.26 -9.79
N THR A 33 -13.38 9.08 -10.09
CA THR A 33 -13.30 7.94 -9.19
C THR A 33 -12.02 7.15 -9.45
N LEU A 34 -11.27 6.83 -8.38
CA LEU A 34 -10.15 5.88 -8.38
C LEU A 34 -10.48 4.67 -7.49
N ASN A 35 -10.42 3.48 -8.07
CA ASN A 35 -10.61 2.21 -7.39
C ASN A 35 -9.24 1.56 -7.14
N ILE A 36 -8.78 1.55 -5.89
CA ILE A 36 -7.43 1.10 -5.53
C ILE A 36 -7.52 -0.16 -4.65
N ALA A 37 -6.84 -1.23 -5.09
CA ALA A 37 -6.63 -2.43 -4.28
C ALA A 37 -5.57 -2.16 -3.20
N ALA A 38 -5.78 -2.65 -1.98
CA ALA A 38 -4.82 -2.50 -0.89
C ALA A 38 -4.89 -3.66 0.10
N SER A 39 -3.77 -3.94 0.79
CA SER A 39 -3.82 -4.76 2.01
C SER A 39 -4.47 -3.97 3.15
N PRO A 40 -5.04 -4.65 4.18
CA PRO A 40 -5.74 -3.96 5.27
C PRO A 40 -4.86 -2.93 5.99
N VAL A 41 -3.65 -3.32 6.39
CA VAL A 41 -2.70 -2.54 7.18
C VAL A 41 -1.31 -2.67 6.57
N PRO A 42 -0.53 -1.61 6.42
CA PRO A 42 -0.84 -0.20 6.67
C PRO A 42 -1.55 0.47 5.48
N HIS A 43 -1.64 -0.18 4.33
CA HIS A 43 -1.96 0.37 3.03
C HIS A 43 -3.35 1.01 2.97
N ALA A 44 -4.41 0.23 3.29
CA ALA A 44 -5.77 0.78 3.30
C ALA A 44 -5.93 1.88 4.35
N GLU A 45 -5.28 1.77 5.51
CA GLU A 45 -5.34 2.80 6.55
C GLU A 45 -4.71 4.13 6.10
N ILE A 46 -3.61 4.08 5.34
CA ILE A 46 -2.97 5.27 4.75
C ILE A 46 -3.89 5.87 3.67
N LEU A 47 -4.50 5.04 2.82
CA LEU A 47 -5.43 5.52 1.79
C LEU A 47 -6.70 6.14 2.42
N GLU A 48 -7.26 5.55 3.45
CA GLU A 48 -8.43 6.11 4.15
C GLU A 48 -8.09 7.44 4.86
N PHE A 49 -6.87 7.60 5.37
CA PHE A 49 -6.39 8.85 5.97
C PHE A 49 -6.41 10.03 4.98
N ILE A 50 -6.00 9.81 3.73
CA ILE A 50 -5.94 10.87 2.71
C ILE A 50 -7.25 11.07 1.94
N LYS A 51 -8.21 10.17 2.07
CA LYS A 51 -9.48 10.19 1.34
C LYS A 51 -10.27 11.51 1.46
N PRO A 52 -10.39 12.14 2.65
CA PRO A 52 -11.07 13.42 2.79
C PRO A 52 -10.37 14.58 2.05
N GLN A 53 -9.04 14.54 1.95
CA GLN A 53 -8.27 15.52 1.18
C GLN A 53 -8.54 15.35 -0.32
N LEU A 54 -8.43 14.13 -0.83
CA LEU A 54 -8.67 13.82 -2.23
C LEU A 54 -10.09 14.20 -2.69
N ALA A 55 -11.09 14.00 -1.83
CA ALA A 55 -12.47 14.38 -2.11
C ALA A 55 -12.60 15.91 -2.33
N LYS A 56 -11.90 16.75 -1.53
CA LYS A 56 -11.86 18.20 -1.72
C LYS A 56 -11.17 18.60 -3.03
N GLU A 57 -10.26 17.78 -3.52
CA GLU A 57 -9.54 17.96 -4.79
C GLU A 57 -10.30 17.39 -6.00
N GLY A 58 -11.52 16.88 -5.81
CA GLY A 58 -12.35 16.32 -6.87
C GLY A 58 -12.02 14.86 -7.23
N VAL A 59 -11.42 14.10 -6.32
CA VAL A 59 -11.16 12.66 -6.49
C VAL A 59 -11.93 11.84 -5.45
N GLU A 60 -12.79 10.94 -5.91
CA GLU A 60 -13.43 9.94 -5.08
C GLU A 60 -12.54 8.69 -5.01
N LEU A 61 -11.85 8.48 -3.89
CA LEU A 61 -11.03 7.29 -3.67
C LEU A 61 -11.88 6.14 -3.11
N LYS A 62 -11.94 5.02 -3.83
CA LYS A 62 -12.56 3.76 -3.40
C LYS A 62 -11.48 2.72 -3.13
N VAL A 63 -11.35 2.32 -1.88
CA VAL A 63 -10.36 1.33 -1.45
C VAL A 63 -11.01 -0.04 -1.40
N LYS A 64 -10.45 -1.01 -2.16
CA LYS A 64 -10.86 -2.40 -2.11
C LYS A 64 -9.78 -3.23 -1.40
N VAL A 65 -10.13 -3.77 -0.24
CA VAL A 65 -9.19 -4.49 0.61
C VAL A 65 -9.10 -5.97 0.21
N PHE A 66 -7.87 -6.48 0.15
CA PHE A 66 -7.54 -7.88 -0.10
C PHE A 66 -6.58 -8.38 0.98
N THR A 67 -6.72 -9.66 1.34
CA THR A 67 -5.92 -10.31 2.38
C THR A 67 -4.82 -11.22 1.82
N ASP A 68 -4.67 -11.28 0.49
CA ASP A 68 -3.63 -12.01 -0.22
C ASP A 68 -2.81 -11.09 -1.14
N TYR A 69 -1.70 -11.58 -1.69
CA TYR A 69 -0.81 -10.79 -2.56
C TYR A 69 -1.03 -11.03 -4.06
N ILE A 70 -1.97 -11.91 -4.44
CA ILE A 70 -2.21 -12.26 -5.84
C ILE A 70 -3.36 -11.44 -6.43
N GLN A 71 -4.50 -11.43 -5.74
CA GLN A 71 -5.72 -10.80 -6.25
C GLN A 71 -5.58 -9.30 -6.53
N PRO A 72 -4.90 -8.47 -5.71
CA PRO A 72 -4.75 -7.06 -6.04
C PRO A 72 -4.16 -6.79 -7.43
N ALA A 73 -3.10 -7.51 -7.80
CA ALA A 73 -2.46 -7.37 -9.10
C ALA A 73 -3.34 -7.94 -10.23
N VAL A 74 -3.97 -9.10 -10.03
CA VAL A 74 -4.88 -9.70 -11.02
C VAL A 74 -6.03 -8.73 -11.36
N GLN A 75 -6.67 -8.12 -10.35
CA GLN A 75 -7.79 -7.19 -10.57
C GLN A 75 -7.37 -5.93 -11.35
N VAL A 76 -6.13 -5.46 -11.15
CA VAL A 76 -5.60 -4.32 -11.92
C VAL A 76 -5.28 -4.74 -13.36
N ASN A 77 -4.68 -5.91 -13.56
CA ASN A 77 -4.37 -6.43 -14.89
C ASN A 77 -5.63 -6.70 -15.73
N GLU A 78 -6.70 -7.17 -15.10
CA GLU A 78 -8.00 -7.37 -15.72
C GLU A 78 -8.81 -6.06 -15.89
N LYS A 79 -8.23 -4.92 -15.49
CA LYS A 79 -8.85 -3.58 -15.55
C LYS A 79 -10.14 -3.42 -14.72
N HIS A 80 -10.37 -4.29 -13.73
CA HIS A 80 -11.45 -4.16 -12.77
C HIS A 80 -11.17 -3.06 -11.74
N LEU A 81 -9.87 -2.81 -11.45
CA LEU A 81 -9.41 -1.74 -10.58
C LEU A 81 -8.38 -0.87 -11.30
N ASP A 82 -8.20 0.36 -10.81
CA ASP A 82 -7.36 1.35 -11.46
C ASP A 82 -5.89 1.23 -11.08
N GLY A 83 -5.61 0.73 -9.89
CA GLY A 83 -4.27 0.52 -9.39
C GLY A 83 -4.27 -0.26 -8.08
N ASN A 84 -3.09 -0.51 -7.54
CA ASN A 84 -2.92 -1.15 -6.24
C ASN A 84 -1.84 -0.49 -5.38
N PHE A 85 -1.95 -0.73 -4.09
CA PHE A 85 -0.99 -0.31 -3.09
C PHE A 85 -0.84 -1.43 -2.06
N PHE A 86 0.15 -2.33 -2.25
CA PHE A 86 0.36 -3.48 -1.37
C PHE A 86 1.72 -4.14 -1.55
N LEU A 87 2.47 -3.83 -2.62
CA LEU A 87 3.67 -4.56 -3.05
C LEU A 87 4.91 -3.67 -3.12
N HIS A 88 6.07 -4.30 -3.11
CA HIS A 88 7.38 -3.69 -3.36
C HIS A 88 7.95 -4.08 -4.73
N GLN A 89 8.95 -3.35 -5.22
CA GLN A 89 9.53 -3.56 -6.56
C GLN A 89 9.99 -5.00 -6.83
N PRO A 90 10.72 -5.69 -5.91
CA PRO A 90 11.11 -7.08 -6.16
C PRO A 90 9.90 -8.01 -6.36
N TYR A 91 8.80 -7.81 -5.62
CA TYR A 91 7.58 -8.61 -5.81
C TYR A 91 6.97 -8.36 -7.21
N LEU A 92 6.82 -7.09 -7.60
CA LEU A 92 6.30 -6.74 -8.93
C LEU A 92 7.16 -7.36 -10.05
N ASN A 93 8.47 -7.35 -9.90
CA ASN A 93 9.38 -7.93 -10.89
C ASN A 93 9.17 -9.45 -11.02
N GLU A 94 9.01 -10.18 -9.92
CA GLU A 94 8.74 -11.63 -9.94
C GLU A 94 7.33 -11.93 -10.46
N PHE A 95 6.33 -11.13 -10.06
CA PHE A 95 4.97 -11.27 -10.58
C PHE A 95 4.91 -11.13 -12.10
N LYS A 96 5.62 -10.15 -12.67
CA LYS A 96 5.73 -9.93 -14.13
C LYS A 96 6.38 -11.08 -14.88
N LYS A 97 7.33 -11.80 -14.26
CA LYS A 97 7.94 -12.98 -14.89
C LYS A 97 6.93 -14.12 -15.10
N SER A 98 6.00 -14.29 -14.17
CA SER A 98 4.95 -15.32 -14.23
C SER A 98 3.70 -14.85 -15.00
N HIS A 99 3.49 -13.55 -15.14
CA HIS A 99 2.35 -12.91 -15.79
C HIS A 99 2.82 -12.02 -16.94
N LYS A 100 3.11 -12.62 -18.10
CA LYS A 100 3.76 -11.96 -19.26
C LYS A 100 3.02 -10.74 -19.82
N ASN A 101 1.72 -10.61 -19.56
CA ASN A 101 0.90 -9.50 -20.04
C ASN A 101 0.61 -8.47 -18.93
N ASP A 102 1.44 -8.44 -17.89
CA ASP A 102 1.28 -7.50 -16.79
C ASP A 102 1.48 -6.05 -17.27
N ILE A 103 0.44 -5.23 -17.06
CA ILE A 103 0.36 -3.83 -17.47
C ILE A 103 0.63 -2.84 -16.32
N GLU A 104 1.00 -3.36 -15.17
CA GLU A 104 1.26 -2.56 -13.96
C GLU A 104 2.58 -1.81 -14.04
N VAL A 105 2.58 -0.56 -13.62
CA VAL A 105 3.77 0.28 -13.50
C VAL A 105 3.81 0.98 -12.16
N PRO A 106 4.96 1.01 -11.47
CA PRO A 106 5.11 1.75 -10.23
C PRO A 106 5.10 3.25 -10.53
N ILE A 107 4.35 4.02 -9.74
CA ILE A 107 4.22 5.48 -9.91
C ILE A 107 4.64 6.27 -8.68
N ALA A 108 4.70 5.66 -7.49
CA ALA A 108 5.27 6.29 -6.29
C ALA A 108 5.81 5.24 -5.32
N LYS A 109 6.88 5.61 -4.58
CA LYS A 109 7.30 4.93 -3.35
C LYS A 109 6.60 5.60 -2.19
N VAL A 110 6.14 4.83 -1.20
CA VAL A 110 5.39 5.38 -0.07
C VAL A 110 6.04 5.03 1.27
N HIS A 111 6.31 3.76 1.55
CA HIS A 111 6.88 3.36 2.83
C HIS A 111 7.67 2.06 2.72
N VAL A 112 8.52 1.79 3.71
CA VAL A 112 9.16 0.50 3.93
C VAL A 112 8.49 -0.19 5.11
N GLU A 113 8.29 -1.49 4.97
CA GLU A 113 7.89 -2.40 6.04
C GLU A 113 9.06 -3.32 6.37
N PRO A 114 9.87 -3.01 7.41
CA PRO A 114 10.99 -3.86 7.79
C PRO A 114 10.52 -5.28 8.10
N PHE A 115 11.05 -6.26 7.37
CA PHE A 115 10.68 -7.65 7.51
C PHE A 115 11.26 -8.23 8.80
N ALA A 116 10.53 -9.09 9.52
CA ALA A 116 10.95 -9.51 10.83
C ALA A 116 10.72 -11.00 11.10
N ALA A 117 11.51 -11.54 12.02
CA ALA A 117 11.45 -12.92 12.45
C ALA A 117 10.88 -13.05 13.86
N TYR A 118 9.92 -13.92 14.05
CA TYR A 118 9.16 -14.10 15.30
C TYR A 118 9.25 -15.55 15.79
N SER A 119 9.19 -15.69 17.11
CA SER A 119 9.02 -16.99 17.76
C SER A 119 8.07 -16.87 18.94
N SER A 120 7.17 -17.84 19.08
CA SER A 120 6.37 -18.00 20.30
C SER A 120 7.10 -18.81 21.39
N LYS A 121 8.18 -19.50 21.01
CA LYS A 121 8.91 -20.44 21.90
C LYS A 121 10.17 -19.82 22.50
N TYR A 122 10.89 -19.02 21.72
CA TYR A 122 12.21 -18.49 22.08
C TYR A 122 12.15 -16.95 22.20
N LYS A 123 12.93 -16.42 23.13
CA LYS A 123 13.04 -14.95 23.36
C LYS A 123 14.35 -14.36 22.84
N LYS A 124 15.33 -15.21 22.54
CA LYS A 124 16.62 -14.80 21.99
C LYS A 124 17.00 -15.71 20.83
N LEU A 125 17.67 -15.15 19.82
CA LEU A 125 18.15 -15.90 18.66
C LEU A 125 19.13 -17.03 19.07
N ALA A 126 19.92 -16.78 20.12
CA ALA A 126 20.88 -17.78 20.64
C ALA A 126 20.20 -19.06 21.17
N ASP A 127 18.93 -18.96 21.60
CA ASP A 127 18.18 -20.09 22.16
C ASP A 127 17.58 -21.00 21.06
N LEU A 128 17.69 -20.59 19.79
CA LEU A 128 17.17 -21.40 18.67
C LEU A 128 17.96 -22.70 18.55
N PRO A 129 17.32 -23.90 18.64
CA PRO A 129 18.02 -25.17 18.64
C PRO A 129 18.51 -25.56 17.25
N ASP A 130 19.45 -26.49 17.20
CA ASP A 130 19.82 -27.16 15.97
C ASP A 130 18.63 -27.98 15.44
N GLY A 131 18.44 -27.95 14.11
CA GLY A 131 17.29 -28.59 13.46
C GLY A 131 15.98 -27.83 13.60
N ALA A 132 16.00 -26.59 14.09
CA ALA A 132 14.82 -25.75 14.21
C ALA A 132 14.05 -25.62 12.90
N THR A 133 12.72 -25.64 13.00
CA THR A 133 11.82 -25.43 11.86
C THR A 133 11.55 -23.94 11.66
N VAL A 134 11.86 -23.44 10.47
CA VAL A 134 11.72 -22.03 10.07
C VAL A 134 10.65 -21.92 8.99
N ALA A 135 9.57 -21.19 9.26
CA ALA A 135 8.56 -20.88 8.26
C ALA A 135 8.92 -19.57 7.54
N ILE A 136 8.83 -19.57 6.22
CA ILE A 136 9.11 -18.42 5.35
C ILE A 136 8.02 -18.29 4.28
N PRO A 137 7.84 -17.09 3.67
CA PRO A 137 6.93 -16.93 2.54
C PRO A 137 7.30 -17.83 1.37
N ASN A 138 6.30 -18.25 0.57
CA ASN A 138 6.51 -19.12 -0.58
C ASN A 138 6.62 -18.35 -1.92
N ASP A 139 6.37 -17.06 -1.93
CA ASP A 139 6.64 -16.25 -3.12
C ASP A 139 8.14 -16.01 -3.29
N PRO A 140 8.68 -16.03 -4.54
CA PRO A 140 10.13 -16.00 -4.76
C PRO A 140 10.82 -14.77 -4.15
N SER A 141 10.17 -13.61 -4.16
CA SER A 141 10.81 -12.38 -3.69
C SER A 141 10.90 -12.32 -2.16
N ASN A 142 9.84 -12.72 -1.43
CA ASN A 142 9.86 -12.72 0.03
C ASN A 142 10.57 -13.96 0.59
N SER A 143 10.56 -15.11 -0.11
CA SER A 143 11.40 -16.26 0.23
C SER A 143 12.89 -15.89 0.17
N GLY A 144 13.35 -15.27 -0.92
CA GLY A 144 14.73 -14.79 -1.06
C GLY A 144 15.08 -13.75 0.01
N ARG A 145 14.18 -12.80 0.28
CA ARG A 145 14.32 -11.79 1.34
C ARG A 145 14.48 -12.44 2.72
N ALA A 146 13.70 -13.49 3.03
CA ALA A 146 13.81 -14.23 4.27
C ALA A 146 15.18 -14.92 4.42
N LEU A 147 15.67 -15.57 3.36
CA LEU A 147 16.99 -16.21 3.36
C LEU A 147 18.12 -15.19 3.53
N LEU A 148 18.04 -14.04 2.87
CA LEU A 148 18.99 -12.94 3.03
C LEU A 148 19.01 -12.40 4.47
N LEU A 149 17.84 -12.25 5.09
CA LEU A 149 17.75 -11.79 6.48
C LEU A 149 18.33 -12.81 7.45
N LEU A 150 18.08 -14.11 7.25
CA LEU A 150 18.70 -15.19 8.04
C LEU A 150 20.21 -15.24 7.86
N ALA A 151 20.72 -15.02 6.64
CA ALA A 151 22.15 -14.96 6.36
C ALA A 151 22.81 -13.76 7.06
N LYS A 152 22.15 -12.60 7.07
CA LYS A 152 22.61 -11.40 7.80
C LYS A 152 22.73 -11.65 9.31
N GLN A 153 21.93 -12.55 9.88
CA GLN A 153 22.01 -12.97 11.28
C GLN A 153 23.04 -14.08 11.53
N GLY A 154 23.76 -14.54 10.51
CA GLY A 154 24.74 -15.63 10.64
C GLY A 154 24.13 -17.02 10.83
N LEU A 155 22.81 -17.18 10.58
CA LEU A 155 22.12 -18.47 10.73
C LEU A 155 22.36 -19.39 9.54
N LEU A 156 22.70 -18.84 8.39
CA LEU A 156 23.08 -19.56 7.17
C LEU A 156 24.03 -18.71 6.32
N LYS A 157 24.61 -19.32 5.28
CA LYS A 157 25.40 -18.61 4.28
C LYS A 157 24.85 -18.90 2.90
N LEU A 158 24.67 -17.88 2.09
CA LEU A 158 24.22 -17.97 0.72
C LEU A 158 25.41 -17.89 -0.24
N LYS A 159 25.27 -18.56 -1.39
CA LYS A 159 26.24 -18.51 -2.48
C LYS A 159 26.53 -17.08 -2.95
N ASP A 160 25.46 -16.28 -3.08
CA ASP A 160 25.52 -14.84 -3.34
C ASP A 160 24.69 -14.08 -2.29
N PRO A 161 25.33 -13.32 -1.37
CA PRO A 161 24.62 -12.58 -0.33
C PRO A 161 23.84 -11.36 -0.83
N LYS A 162 23.89 -11.06 -2.12
CA LYS A 162 23.15 -9.96 -2.76
C LYS A 162 22.01 -10.45 -3.66
N ASN A 163 21.87 -11.76 -3.85
CA ASN A 163 20.81 -12.32 -4.69
C ASN A 163 19.44 -12.21 -4.00
N ILE A 164 18.63 -11.22 -4.38
CA ILE A 164 17.30 -11.00 -3.84
C ILE A 164 16.28 -12.09 -4.22
N SER A 165 16.60 -12.95 -5.18
CA SER A 165 15.81 -14.11 -5.60
C SER A 165 16.48 -15.43 -5.15
N ALA A 166 17.24 -15.40 -4.05
CA ALA A 166 17.88 -16.59 -3.51
C ALA A 166 16.83 -17.64 -3.11
N THR A 167 17.17 -18.90 -3.31
CA THR A 167 16.35 -20.06 -2.96
C THR A 167 17.09 -20.94 -1.94
N GLN A 168 16.42 -21.92 -1.36
CA GLN A 168 17.07 -22.88 -0.45
C GLN A 168 18.26 -23.62 -1.12
N LYS A 169 18.27 -23.73 -2.47
CA LYS A 169 19.39 -24.34 -3.23
C LYS A 169 20.66 -23.49 -3.22
N ASP A 170 20.53 -22.22 -2.87
CA ASP A 170 21.64 -21.27 -2.78
C ASP A 170 22.29 -21.23 -1.40
N ILE A 171 21.78 -22.03 -0.44
CA ILE A 171 22.36 -22.19 0.89
C ILE A 171 23.61 -23.06 0.78
N VAL A 172 24.79 -22.47 1.09
CA VAL A 172 26.06 -23.18 1.07
C VAL A 172 26.52 -23.62 2.47
N GLU A 173 26.06 -22.93 3.53
CA GLU A 173 26.28 -23.33 4.92
C GLU A 173 24.99 -23.16 5.73
N ASN A 174 24.65 -24.17 6.54
CA ASN A 174 23.51 -24.18 7.46
C ASN A 174 23.96 -24.83 8.79
N PRO A 175 24.74 -24.13 9.61
CA PRO A 175 25.40 -24.72 10.79
C PRO A 175 24.40 -25.23 11.82
N LYS A 176 23.23 -24.58 11.96
CA LYS A 176 22.15 -25.02 12.85
C LYS A 176 21.22 -26.06 12.22
N LYS A 177 21.50 -26.53 11.01
CA LYS A 177 20.65 -27.52 10.29
C LYS A 177 19.17 -27.13 10.24
N LEU A 178 18.90 -25.83 10.03
CA LEU A 178 17.54 -25.29 9.95
C LEU A 178 16.72 -26.01 8.87
N LYS A 179 15.46 -26.28 9.17
CA LYS A 179 14.50 -26.93 8.27
C LYS A 179 13.48 -25.89 7.82
N PHE A 180 13.34 -25.69 6.51
CA PHE A 180 12.46 -24.66 5.98
C PHE A 180 11.08 -25.21 5.62
N LYS A 181 10.03 -24.42 5.95
CA LYS A 181 8.66 -24.58 5.46
C LYS A 181 8.27 -23.33 4.70
N GLU A 182 8.06 -23.44 3.40
CA GLU A 182 7.55 -22.36 2.57
C GLU A 182 6.03 -22.38 2.61
N LEU A 183 5.41 -21.27 3.01
CA LEU A 183 3.98 -21.11 3.19
C LEU A 183 3.50 -19.79 2.60
N GLU A 184 2.25 -19.73 2.22
CA GLU A 184 1.62 -18.47 1.84
C GLU A 184 1.80 -17.44 2.96
N ALA A 185 2.25 -16.22 2.61
CA ALA A 185 2.62 -15.19 3.57
C ALA A 185 1.51 -14.86 4.58
N ALA A 186 0.24 -14.84 4.12
CA ALA A 186 -0.94 -14.60 4.97
C ALA A 186 -1.16 -15.68 6.05
N THR A 187 -0.57 -16.87 5.91
CA THR A 187 -0.74 -17.99 6.85
C THR A 187 0.33 -17.99 7.94
N LEU A 188 1.46 -17.32 7.72
CA LEU A 188 2.63 -17.39 8.62
C LEU A 188 2.33 -16.98 10.07
N PRO A 189 1.54 -15.94 10.37
CA PRO A 189 1.21 -15.62 11.76
C PRO A 189 0.45 -16.76 12.48
N ARG A 190 -0.37 -17.51 11.75
CA ARG A 190 -1.21 -18.59 12.32
C ARG A 190 -0.40 -19.83 12.69
N VAL A 191 0.73 -20.06 12.02
CA VAL A 191 1.59 -21.22 12.28
C VAL A 191 2.70 -20.93 13.29
N LEU A 192 2.77 -19.72 13.84
CA LEU A 192 3.83 -19.30 14.76
C LEU A 192 3.99 -20.24 15.97
N GLY A 193 2.90 -20.80 16.50
CA GLY A 193 2.93 -21.79 17.58
C GLY A 193 3.42 -23.19 17.16
N GLN A 194 3.46 -23.48 15.84
CA GLN A 194 3.78 -24.81 15.30
C GLN A 194 5.22 -24.92 14.78
N VAL A 195 5.92 -23.79 14.68
CA VAL A 195 7.30 -23.70 14.20
C VAL A 195 8.21 -23.11 15.28
N ASP A 196 9.50 -23.13 15.05
CA ASP A 196 10.47 -22.56 15.98
C ASP A 196 10.75 -21.10 15.66
N LEU A 197 10.68 -20.75 14.39
CA LEU A 197 10.85 -19.38 13.90
C LEU A 197 9.92 -19.16 12.69
N ALA A 198 9.34 -17.99 12.57
CA ALA A 198 8.62 -17.59 11.36
C ALA A 198 9.08 -16.19 10.91
N LEU A 199 9.41 -16.04 9.63
CA LEU A 199 9.68 -14.75 9.02
C LEU A 199 8.40 -14.22 8.40
N ILE A 200 7.86 -13.13 8.95
CA ILE A 200 6.50 -12.64 8.65
C ILE A 200 6.60 -11.22 8.09
N ASN A 201 5.93 -11.00 6.96
CA ASN A 201 5.77 -9.66 6.40
C ASN A 201 5.04 -8.75 7.39
N THR A 202 5.48 -7.52 7.50
CA THR A 202 5.05 -6.59 8.56
C THR A 202 3.56 -6.29 8.54
N ASN A 203 2.94 -6.16 7.37
CA ASN A 203 1.49 -6.01 7.26
C ASN A 203 0.73 -7.16 7.94
N TYR A 204 1.10 -8.41 7.68
CA TYR A 204 0.48 -9.59 8.32
C TYR A 204 0.84 -9.70 9.81
N ALA A 205 2.04 -9.27 10.20
CA ALA A 205 2.42 -9.22 11.61
C ALA A 205 1.54 -8.22 12.39
N ILE A 206 1.36 -7.00 11.87
CA ILE A 206 0.53 -5.97 12.50
C ILE A 206 -0.95 -6.42 12.56
N GLU A 207 -1.47 -7.00 11.48
CA GLU A 207 -2.84 -7.55 11.44
C GLU A 207 -3.05 -8.65 12.51
N ALA A 208 -2.02 -9.47 12.73
CA ALA A 208 -2.00 -10.48 13.79
C ALA A 208 -1.65 -9.90 15.19
N LYS A 209 -1.60 -8.56 15.34
CA LYS A 209 -1.26 -7.85 16.58
C LYS A 209 0.16 -8.11 17.10
N LEU A 210 1.07 -8.52 16.24
CA LEU A 210 2.50 -8.58 16.53
C LEU A 210 3.13 -7.21 16.22
N ASN A 211 3.96 -6.73 17.11
CA ASN A 211 4.73 -5.50 16.89
C ASN A 211 6.12 -5.85 16.33
N PRO A 212 6.45 -5.49 15.07
CA PRO A 212 7.73 -5.87 14.47
C PRO A 212 8.96 -5.39 15.24
N VAL A 213 8.86 -4.23 15.91
CA VAL A 213 9.96 -3.64 16.66
C VAL A 213 10.15 -4.28 18.05
N LYS A 214 9.03 -4.71 18.69
CA LYS A 214 9.06 -5.18 20.08
C LYS A 214 9.03 -6.70 20.22
N ASP A 215 8.32 -7.39 19.33
CA ASP A 215 7.99 -8.82 19.47
C ASP A 215 8.87 -9.70 18.57
N SER A 216 9.65 -9.12 17.66
CA SER A 216 10.56 -9.89 16.80
C SER A 216 11.86 -10.25 17.54
N LEU A 217 12.45 -11.37 17.15
CA LEU A 217 13.82 -11.75 17.57
C LEU A 217 14.88 -10.93 16.83
N PHE A 218 14.60 -10.61 15.57
CA PHE A 218 15.40 -9.70 14.74
C PHE A 218 14.53 -9.13 13.61
N ILE A 219 14.94 -7.98 13.14
CA ILE A 219 14.21 -7.20 12.14
C ILE A 219 15.17 -6.68 11.06
N GLU A 220 14.67 -6.53 9.84
CA GLU A 220 15.39 -5.93 8.73
C GLU A 220 15.67 -4.44 8.97
N ASP A 221 16.71 -3.94 8.35
CA ASP A 221 17.00 -2.50 8.31
C ASP A 221 15.97 -1.78 7.44
N ALA A 222 15.55 -0.59 7.88
CA ALA A 222 14.61 0.23 7.10
C ALA A 222 15.23 0.76 5.78
N ASN A 223 16.55 0.82 5.68
CA ASN A 223 17.24 1.14 4.42
C ASN A 223 17.31 -0.11 3.53
N SER A 224 16.22 -0.41 2.86
CA SER A 224 16.03 -1.64 2.10
C SER A 224 15.42 -1.39 0.71
N PRO A 225 15.63 -2.29 -0.27
CA PRO A 225 15.05 -2.18 -1.62
C PRO A 225 13.54 -2.48 -1.65
N TYR A 226 12.93 -2.80 -0.52
CA TYR A 226 11.55 -3.28 -0.40
C TYR A 226 10.56 -2.17 -0.04
N ALA A 227 10.78 -0.94 -0.56
CA ALA A 227 9.80 0.12 -0.42
C ALA A 227 8.49 -0.27 -1.11
N ASN A 228 7.38 -0.10 -0.42
CA ASN A 228 6.03 -0.33 -0.93
C ASN A 228 5.62 0.77 -1.88
N LEU A 229 4.96 0.38 -2.96
CA LEU A 229 4.69 1.17 -4.14
C LEU A 229 3.19 1.39 -4.33
N LEU A 230 2.82 2.60 -4.74
CA LEU A 230 1.59 2.79 -5.50
C LEU A 230 1.86 2.38 -6.94
N VAL A 231 1.00 1.52 -7.47
CA VAL A 231 1.08 0.99 -8.83
C VAL A 231 -0.20 1.36 -9.58
N ALA A 232 -0.04 1.78 -10.82
CA ALA A 232 -1.11 2.07 -11.76
C ALA A 232 -0.97 1.19 -13.01
N ARG A 233 -1.89 1.29 -13.95
CA ARG A 233 -1.72 0.70 -15.28
C ARG A 233 -1.00 1.67 -16.21
N GLU A 234 -0.35 1.14 -17.24
CA GLU A 234 0.32 1.95 -18.25
C GLU A 234 -0.63 2.96 -18.93
N ASP A 235 -1.91 2.59 -19.13
CA ASP A 235 -2.92 3.40 -19.81
C ASP A 235 -3.51 4.52 -18.92
N ASN A 236 -3.40 4.46 -17.58
CA ASN A 236 -4.01 5.43 -16.66
C ASN A 236 -3.03 6.16 -15.71
N LYS A 237 -1.75 5.75 -15.67
CA LYS A 237 -0.73 6.27 -14.73
C LYS A 237 -0.56 7.80 -14.72
N ASN A 238 -0.90 8.46 -15.83
CA ASN A 238 -0.74 9.90 -16.00
C ASN A 238 -2.04 10.69 -15.77
N SER A 239 -3.13 10.04 -15.34
CA SER A 239 -4.41 10.72 -15.11
C SER A 239 -4.29 11.81 -14.03
N PRO A 240 -5.11 12.86 -14.08
CA PRO A 240 -5.12 13.89 -13.05
C PRO A 240 -5.38 13.32 -11.66
N ALA A 241 -6.25 12.33 -11.52
CA ALA A 241 -6.56 11.69 -10.25
C ALA A 241 -5.37 10.93 -9.66
N PHE A 242 -4.60 10.17 -10.47
CA PHE A 242 -3.38 9.53 -9.98
C PHE A 242 -2.30 10.53 -9.56
N LYS A 243 -2.15 11.64 -10.28
CA LYS A 243 -1.21 12.71 -9.87
C LYS A 243 -1.56 13.28 -8.49
N LYS A 244 -2.86 13.51 -8.23
CA LYS A 244 -3.35 13.95 -6.92
C LYS A 244 -3.12 12.88 -5.84
N LEU A 245 -3.40 11.61 -6.14
CA LEU A 245 -3.17 10.50 -5.22
C LEU A 245 -1.68 10.37 -4.85
N VAL A 246 -0.77 10.47 -5.82
CA VAL A 246 0.69 10.45 -5.57
C VAL A 246 1.10 11.62 -4.67
N ALA A 247 0.62 12.85 -4.98
CA ALA A 247 0.93 14.03 -4.17
C ALA A 247 0.42 13.87 -2.73
N ALA A 248 -0.80 13.37 -2.54
CA ALA A 248 -1.37 13.12 -1.22
C ALA A 248 -0.60 12.05 -0.45
N LEU A 249 -0.24 10.92 -1.08
CA LEU A 249 0.53 9.83 -0.45
C LEU A 249 1.94 10.25 -0.02
N ASN A 250 2.58 11.16 -0.75
CA ASN A 250 3.93 11.65 -0.45
C ASN A 250 3.92 13.01 0.25
N SER A 251 2.83 13.32 0.97
CA SER A 251 2.68 14.57 1.72
C SER A 251 3.35 14.49 3.11
N PRO A 252 3.72 15.66 3.70
CA PRO A 252 4.20 15.72 5.08
C PRO A 252 3.19 15.16 6.10
N GLU A 253 1.89 15.30 5.82
CA GLU A 253 0.80 14.78 6.65
C GLU A 253 0.81 13.25 6.71
N VAL A 254 1.00 12.59 5.56
CA VAL A 254 1.13 11.13 5.50
C VAL A 254 2.41 10.66 6.19
N LYS A 255 3.53 11.37 6.00
CA LYS A 255 4.77 11.08 6.72
C LYS A 255 4.52 11.08 8.23
N LYS A 256 3.94 12.14 8.75
CA LYS A 256 3.61 12.27 10.18
C LYS A 256 2.64 11.18 10.64
N PHE A 257 1.59 10.88 9.85
CA PHE A 257 0.64 9.81 10.17
C PHE A 257 1.34 8.46 10.32
N ILE A 258 2.24 8.11 9.38
CA ILE A 258 2.99 6.85 9.42
C ILE A 258 3.86 6.79 10.67
N GLU A 259 4.64 7.85 10.95
CA GLU A 259 5.56 7.91 12.09
C GLU A 259 4.83 7.79 13.44
N GLU A 260 3.73 8.51 13.62
CA GLU A 260 2.96 8.53 14.86
C GLU A 260 2.17 7.23 15.09
N LYS A 261 1.58 6.68 14.02
CA LYS A 261 0.73 5.49 14.13
C LYS A 261 1.53 4.20 14.27
N TYR A 262 2.56 4.03 13.43
CA TYR A 262 3.27 2.75 13.36
C TYR A 262 4.58 2.72 14.15
N LYS A 263 5.09 3.86 14.62
CA LYS A 263 6.20 3.98 15.59
C LYS A 263 7.42 3.12 15.21
N GLY A 264 7.82 3.18 13.94
CA GLY A 264 8.96 2.46 13.40
C GLY A 264 8.67 1.07 12.83
N ALA A 265 7.47 0.50 13.04
CA ALA A 265 7.05 -0.72 12.35
C ALA A 265 6.84 -0.50 10.84
N VAL A 266 6.47 0.71 10.46
CA VAL A 266 6.37 1.20 9.08
C VAL A 266 7.12 2.51 9.01
N VAL A 267 7.93 2.71 7.97
CA VAL A 267 8.84 3.86 7.83
C VAL A 267 8.58 4.56 6.49
N PRO A 268 8.36 5.88 6.45
CA PRO A 268 8.22 6.63 5.21
C PRO A 268 9.43 6.44 4.27
N ALA A 269 9.20 6.37 2.95
CA ALA A 269 10.22 6.13 1.94
C ALA A 269 10.27 7.19 0.83
N PHE A 270 9.77 8.41 1.13
CA PHE A 270 9.74 9.56 0.23
C PHE A 270 10.26 10.81 0.93
#